data_6d62eb30ae24eb11c982a37dcf7a0315
#
_entry.id   6d62eb30ae24eb11c982a37dcf7a0315
#
_cell.length_a   1.000
_cell.length_b   1.000
_cell.length_c   1.000
_cell.angle_alpha   90.00
_cell.angle_beta   90.00
_cell.angle_gamma   90.00
#
_symmetry.space_group_name_H-M   'P 1'
#
loop_
_entity.id
_entity.type
_entity.pdbx_description
1 polymer ?
#
loop_
_entity_poly.entity_id
_entity_poly.type
_entity_poly.pdbx_seq_one_letter_code
_entity_poly.pdbx_strand_id
1 'polypeptide(L)'
;MHKIGGLVQYQAAPILIYSFVSLKMVAYYGNYSIVIDKVQTLINSLFTGIEAGIGNLIAEGNQIKIEKVFWEINSVRYYIAGFVIFLIYHLVNPFVFLWLGEEYILSNTVVVIILLNTYLRISNGYNASFLFGYGLFYDTWAPLTEAAINIVIAIVCGSIWGLSGVLLGNVISFLLIVCIWKPFFLYWKGFKKRSTSYWFNILKYLAILAVSWYSFILIDKNFITVSPNQNYKSLIFYAVIITFIFGVIFSLMMFAVGKGFRSFTCRFFKIEKWIKI
;
A
#
# COMPACT_ATOMS: atom_id res chain seq x y z
N MET A 1 13.99 -16.06 -12.88
CA MET A 1 12.99 -15.23 -13.57
C MET A 1 12.37 -14.13 -12.68
N HIS A 2 11.97 -14.40 -11.43
CA HIS A 2 11.42 -13.36 -10.52
C HIS A 2 12.34 -12.13 -10.31
N LYS A 3 13.67 -12.30 -10.22
CA LYS A 3 14.60 -11.18 -10.04
C LYS A 3 14.72 -10.28 -11.27
N ILE A 4 14.63 -10.84 -12.47
CA ILE A 4 14.73 -10.07 -13.73
C ILE A 4 13.49 -9.18 -13.93
N GLY A 5 12.29 -9.72 -13.71
CA GLY A 5 11.05 -8.94 -13.79
C GLY A 5 11.03 -7.76 -12.82
N GLY A 6 11.50 -7.96 -11.57
CA GLY A 6 11.59 -6.90 -10.57
C GLY A 6 12.62 -5.81 -10.94
N LEU A 7 13.78 -6.18 -11.48
CA LEU A 7 14.79 -5.21 -11.93
C LEU A 7 14.29 -4.36 -13.09
N VAL A 8 13.67 -4.98 -14.09
CA VAL A 8 13.09 -4.25 -15.23
C VAL A 8 12.02 -3.28 -14.76
N GLN A 9 11.18 -3.70 -13.84
CA GLN A 9 10.08 -2.89 -13.33
C GLN A 9 10.57 -1.67 -12.52
N TYR A 10 11.63 -1.82 -11.72
CA TYR A 10 12.22 -0.72 -10.92
C TYR A 10 13.03 0.28 -11.77
N GLN A 11 13.72 -0.20 -12.80
CA GLN A 11 14.58 0.63 -13.64
C GLN A 11 13.87 1.26 -14.84
N ALA A 12 12.72 0.72 -15.24
CA ALA A 12 12.00 1.21 -16.41
C ALA A 12 11.38 2.60 -16.20
N ALA A 13 10.87 2.90 -14.99
CA ALA A 13 10.18 4.16 -14.74
C ALA A 13 11.06 5.40 -14.98
N PRO A 14 12.29 5.53 -14.44
CA PRO A 14 13.15 6.68 -14.73
C PRO A 14 13.48 6.84 -16.23
N ILE A 15 13.71 5.73 -16.94
CA ILE A 15 14.01 5.76 -18.38
C ILE A 15 12.81 6.25 -19.19
N LEU A 16 11.61 5.76 -18.87
CA LEU A 16 10.37 6.18 -19.53
C LEU A 16 10.01 7.63 -19.19
N ILE A 17 10.22 8.06 -17.96
CA ILE A 17 10.01 9.47 -17.56
C ILE A 17 10.98 10.38 -18.35
N TYR A 18 12.25 9.98 -18.47
CA TYR A 18 13.21 10.72 -19.30
C TYR A 18 12.76 10.83 -20.75
N SER A 19 12.31 9.72 -21.32
CA SER A 19 11.94 9.63 -22.74
C SER A 19 10.66 10.42 -23.09
N PHE A 20 9.68 10.42 -22.21
CA PHE A 20 8.36 11.03 -22.48
C PHE A 20 8.18 12.42 -21.85
N VAL A 21 9.02 12.79 -20.88
CA VAL A 21 8.84 14.05 -20.16
C VAL A 21 10.13 14.87 -20.16
N SER A 22 11.06 14.61 -19.24
CA SER A 22 12.36 15.28 -19.17
C SER A 22 13.25 14.70 -18.07
N LEU A 23 14.57 14.98 -18.14
CA LEU A 23 15.52 14.65 -17.08
C LEU A 23 15.19 15.38 -15.76
N LYS A 24 14.67 16.62 -15.86
CA LYS A 24 14.23 17.41 -14.70
C LYS A 24 13.13 16.68 -13.91
N MET A 25 12.15 16.10 -14.60
CA MET A 25 11.07 15.33 -13.97
C MET A 25 11.53 14.01 -13.39
N VAL A 26 12.58 13.38 -13.93
CA VAL A 26 13.20 12.20 -13.29
C VAL A 26 13.75 12.57 -11.91
N ALA A 27 14.42 13.72 -11.78
CA ALA A 27 14.96 14.19 -10.51
C ALA A 27 13.82 14.53 -9.52
N TYR A 28 12.77 15.21 -9.96
CA TYR A 28 11.62 15.56 -9.10
C TYR A 28 10.91 14.30 -8.60
N TYR A 29 10.60 13.36 -9.48
CA TYR A 29 10.03 12.06 -9.10
C TYR A 29 10.96 11.29 -8.16
N GLY A 30 12.27 11.33 -8.40
CA GLY A 30 13.28 10.69 -7.57
C GLY A 30 13.26 11.16 -6.11
N ASN A 31 13.06 12.46 -5.87
CA ASN A 31 12.97 13.02 -4.52
C ASN A 31 11.78 12.46 -3.74
N TYR A 32 10.62 12.33 -4.37
CA TYR A 32 9.43 11.70 -3.75
C TYR A 32 9.65 10.21 -3.54
N SER A 33 10.22 9.51 -4.54
CA SER A 33 10.47 8.08 -4.48
C SER A 33 11.42 7.72 -3.33
N ILE A 34 12.50 8.48 -3.11
CA ILE A 34 13.43 8.24 -1.99
C ILE A 34 12.69 8.20 -0.65
N VAL A 35 11.83 9.18 -0.39
CA VAL A 35 11.06 9.26 0.87
C VAL A 35 10.11 8.07 0.98
N ILE A 36 9.33 7.82 -0.06
CA ILE A 36 8.27 6.81 -0.07
C ILE A 36 8.86 5.39 0.00
N ASP A 37 9.93 5.12 -0.76
CA ASP A 37 10.59 3.81 -0.78
C ASP A 37 11.23 3.47 0.58
N LYS A 38 11.77 4.47 1.30
CA LYS A 38 12.29 4.25 2.65
C LYS A 38 11.19 3.89 3.64
N VAL A 39 10.05 4.57 3.58
CA VAL A 39 8.87 4.23 4.40
C VAL A 39 8.37 2.83 4.06
N GLN A 40 8.25 2.49 2.78
CA GLN A 40 7.82 1.17 2.33
C GLN A 40 8.79 0.07 2.78
N THR A 41 10.09 0.32 2.71
CA THR A 41 11.12 -0.63 3.17
C THR A 41 11.01 -0.89 4.67
N LEU A 42 10.82 0.16 5.48
CA LEU A 42 10.61 0.03 6.92
C LEU A 42 9.37 -0.82 7.23
N ILE A 43 8.26 -0.57 6.54
CA ILE A 43 7.03 -1.35 6.74
C ILE A 43 7.25 -2.81 6.36
N ASN A 44 7.85 -3.09 5.21
CA ASN A 44 8.10 -4.45 4.77
C ASN A 44 9.02 -5.20 5.74
N SER A 45 10.03 -4.55 6.31
CA SER A 45 10.93 -5.17 7.30
C SER A 45 10.20 -5.63 8.57
N LEU A 46 9.13 -4.92 9.00
CA LEU A 46 8.29 -5.34 10.12
C LEU A 46 7.54 -6.65 9.86
N PHE A 47 7.24 -6.95 8.60
CA PHE A 47 6.49 -8.14 8.22
C PHE A 47 7.37 -9.35 7.84
N THR A 48 8.67 -9.16 7.62
CA THR A 48 9.58 -10.23 7.19
C THR A 48 9.57 -11.42 8.15
N GLY A 49 9.60 -11.17 9.46
CA GLY A 49 9.54 -12.22 10.48
C GLY A 49 8.21 -12.99 10.49
N ILE A 50 7.11 -12.30 10.23
CA ILE A 50 5.76 -12.91 10.15
C ILE A 50 5.66 -13.81 8.91
N GLU A 51 6.18 -13.34 7.80
CA GLU A 51 6.16 -14.08 6.53
C GLU A 51 6.94 -15.39 6.60
N ALA A 52 8.07 -15.42 7.32
CA ALA A 52 8.82 -16.63 7.55
C ALA A 52 8.01 -17.72 8.30
N GLY A 53 7.08 -17.32 9.18
CA GLY A 53 6.19 -18.23 9.92
C GLY A 53 5.05 -18.83 9.09
N ILE A 54 4.71 -18.24 7.93
CA ILE A 54 3.58 -18.69 7.10
C ILE A 54 3.79 -20.10 6.56
N GLY A 55 5.01 -20.45 6.15
CA GLY A 55 5.34 -21.79 5.69
C GLY A 55 5.07 -22.85 6.76
N ASN A 56 5.51 -22.63 7.98
CA ASN A 56 5.26 -23.54 9.11
C ASN A 56 3.76 -23.64 9.43
N LEU A 57 3.05 -22.52 9.44
CA LEU A 57 1.60 -22.48 9.65
C LEU A 57 0.84 -23.32 8.63
N ILE A 58 1.24 -23.27 7.36
CA ILE A 58 0.60 -24.06 6.29
C ILE A 58 0.96 -25.54 6.43
N ALA A 59 2.19 -25.87 6.83
CA ALA A 59 2.64 -27.24 7.07
C ALA A 59 1.89 -27.92 8.24
N GLU A 60 1.37 -27.16 9.22
CA GLU A 60 0.50 -27.69 10.29
C GLU A 60 -0.84 -28.23 9.74
N GLY A 61 -1.28 -27.83 8.55
CA GLY A 61 -2.48 -28.32 7.87
C GLY A 61 -3.82 -27.86 8.46
N ASN A 62 -3.82 -27.02 9.51
CA ASN A 62 -5.05 -26.49 10.11
C ASN A 62 -5.63 -25.33 9.31
N GLN A 63 -6.53 -25.62 8.40
CA GLN A 63 -7.11 -24.67 7.46
C GLN A 63 -7.83 -23.49 8.16
N ILE A 64 -8.50 -23.75 9.29
CA ILE A 64 -9.19 -22.68 10.06
C ILE A 64 -8.18 -21.70 10.63
N LYS A 65 -7.08 -22.20 11.19
CA LYS A 65 -5.99 -21.38 11.74
C LYS A 65 -5.28 -20.58 10.64
N ILE A 66 -5.03 -21.22 9.48
CA ILE A 66 -4.40 -20.58 8.32
C ILE A 66 -5.24 -19.39 7.83
N GLU A 67 -6.54 -19.58 7.65
CA GLU A 67 -7.44 -18.51 7.21
C GLU A 67 -7.58 -17.39 8.25
N LYS A 68 -7.65 -17.75 9.53
CA LYS A 68 -7.67 -16.73 10.61
C LYS A 68 -6.43 -15.85 10.54
N VAL A 69 -5.24 -16.43 10.47
CA VAL A 69 -3.97 -15.70 10.37
C VAL A 69 -3.87 -14.91 9.07
N PHE A 70 -4.35 -15.46 7.95
CA PHE A 70 -4.43 -14.74 6.68
C PHE A 70 -5.22 -13.43 6.83
N TRP A 71 -6.40 -13.48 7.44
CA TRP A 71 -7.24 -12.30 7.63
C TRP A 71 -6.70 -11.33 8.69
N GLU A 72 -5.98 -11.81 9.69
CA GLU A 72 -5.28 -10.97 10.65
C GLU A 72 -4.17 -10.15 9.95
N ILE A 73 -3.28 -10.81 9.20
CA ILE A 73 -2.21 -10.15 8.46
C ILE A 73 -2.78 -9.19 7.42
N ASN A 74 -3.79 -9.62 6.65
CA ASN A 74 -4.46 -8.83 5.64
C ASN A 74 -4.98 -7.51 6.23
N SER A 75 -5.77 -7.59 7.29
CA SER A 75 -6.39 -6.42 7.90
C SER A 75 -5.37 -5.44 8.47
N VAL A 76 -4.29 -5.94 9.09
CA VAL A 76 -3.20 -5.11 9.62
C VAL A 76 -2.45 -4.42 8.48
N ARG A 77 -2.15 -5.12 7.39
CA ARG A 77 -1.50 -4.51 6.22
C ARG A 77 -2.37 -3.43 5.56
N TYR A 78 -3.68 -3.67 5.42
CA TYR A 78 -4.61 -2.65 4.91
C TYR A 78 -4.72 -1.44 5.84
N TYR A 79 -4.69 -1.66 7.15
CA TYR A 79 -4.65 -0.59 8.14
C TYR A 79 -3.35 0.23 8.02
N ILE A 80 -2.18 -0.42 8.03
CA ILE A 80 -0.89 0.27 7.93
C ILE A 80 -0.79 1.01 6.58
N ALA A 81 -1.19 0.37 5.47
CA ALA A 81 -1.20 1.00 4.16
C ALA A 81 -2.05 2.28 4.15
N GLY A 82 -3.29 2.20 4.64
CA GLY A 82 -4.19 3.34 4.70
C GLY A 82 -3.67 4.47 5.59
N PHE A 83 -3.12 4.12 6.75
CA PHE A 83 -2.54 5.08 7.67
C PHE A 83 -1.33 5.81 7.08
N VAL A 84 -0.43 5.06 6.47
CA VAL A 84 0.80 5.60 5.88
C VAL A 84 0.52 6.49 4.68
N ILE A 85 -0.35 6.06 3.75
CA ILE A 85 -0.66 6.91 2.60
C ILE A 85 -1.38 8.19 3.01
N PHE A 86 -2.22 8.14 4.04
CA PHE A 86 -2.85 9.33 4.59
C PHE A 86 -1.79 10.33 5.10
N LEU A 87 -0.83 9.87 5.90
CA LEU A 87 0.24 10.74 6.41
C LEU A 87 1.11 11.28 5.28
N ILE A 88 1.55 10.43 4.34
CA ILE A 88 2.38 10.89 3.23
C ILE A 88 1.62 11.91 2.38
N TYR A 89 0.33 11.71 2.10
CA TYR A 89 -0.46 12.66 1.32
C TYR A 89 -0.44 14.07 1.92
N HIS A 90 -0.60 14.17 3.23
CA HIS A 90 -0.64 15.46 3.92
C HIS A 90 0.75 16.07 4.17
N LEU A 91 1.81 15.25 4.23
CA LEU A 91 3.13 15.71 4.66
C LEU A 91 4.16 15.81 3.54
N VAL A 92 4.02 15.06 2.43
CA VAL A 92 5.08 14.97 1.42
C VAL A 92 5.31 16.28 0.68
N ASN A 93 4.27 16.98 0.25
CA ASN A 93 4.40 18.27 -0.44
C ASN A 93 4.94 19.37 0.48
N PRO A 94 4.41 19.57 1.72
CA PRO A 94 5.02 20.46 2.69
C PRO A 94 6.50 20.13 3.01
N PHE A 95 6.82 18.84 3.13
CA PHE A 95 8.19 18.42 3.37
C PHE A 95 9.12 18.76 2.20
N VAL A 96 8.72 18.46 0.96
CA VAL A 96 9.49 18.78 -0.25
C VAL A 96 9.64 20.29 -0.41
N PHE A 97 8.59 21.06 -0.11
CA PHE A 97 8.64 22.52 -0.12
C PHE A 97 9.72 23.06 0.83
N LEU A 98 9.75 22.59 2.06
CA LEU A 98 10.73 23.04 3.06
C LEU A 98 12.14 22.52 2.79
N TRP A 99 12.28 21.38 2.14
CA TRP A 99 13.58 20.73 1.88
C TRP A 99 14.24 21.26 0.62
N LEU A 100 13.50 21.38 -0.48
CA LEU A 100 14.04 21.66 -1.81
C LEU A 100 13.51 22.97 -2.43
N GLY A 101 12.37 23.46 -1.96
CA GLY A 101 11.71 24.64 -2.51
C GLY A 101 10.47 24.30 -3.35
N GLU A 102 9.73 25.36 -3.70
CA GLU A 102 8.44 25.27 -4.39
C GLU A 102 8.53 24.63 -5.78
N GLU A 103 9.61 24.86 -6.50
CA GLU A 103 9.81 24.35 -7.86
C GLU A 103 9.87 22.83 -7.95
N TYR A 104 10.16 22.12 -6.83
CA TYR A 104 10.26 20.65 -6.79
C TYR A 104 8.94 19.97 -6.46
N ILE A 105 7.87 20.74 -6.23
CA ILE A 105 6.56 20.17 -5.89
C ILE A 105 5.93 19.54 -7.13
N LEU A 106 5.58 18.24 -7.00
CA LEU A 106 4.82 17.53 -8.02
C LEU A 106 3.33 17.88 -7.93
N SER A 107 2.63 17.79 -9.06
CA SER A 107 1.19 17.99 -9.09
C SER A 107 0.46 16.96 -8.20
N ASN A 108 -0.66 17.36 -7.61
CA ASN A 108 -1.44 16.47 -6.75
C ASN A 108 -1.86 15.18 -7.45
N THR A 109 -2.14 15.21 -8.75
CA THR A 109 -2.46 14.02 -9.55
C THR A 109 -1.31 13.02 -9.53
N VAL A 110 -0.07 13.46 -9.74
CA VAL A 110 1.12 12.61 -9.71
C VAL A 110 1.32 12.03 -8.32
N VAL A 111 1.21 12.84 -7.28
CA VAL A 111 1.34 12.39 -5.88
C VAL A 111 0.29 11.32 -5.56
N VAL A 112 -0.97 11.53 -5.94
CA VAL A 112 -2.04 10.53 -5.74
C VAL A 112 -1.73 9.21 -6.44
N ILE A 113 -1.21 9.24 -7.67
CA ILE A 113 -0.85 8.01 -8.41
C ILE A 113 0.31 7.27 -7.70
N ILE A 114 1.34 8.00 -7.24
CA ILE A 114 2.45 7.41 -6.46
C ILE A 114 1.90 6.76 -5.17
N LEU A 115 1.03 7.46 -4.45
CA LEU A 115 0.45 6.96 -3.21
C LEU A 115 -0.47 5.76 -3.44
N LEU A 116 -1.24 5.76 -4.53
CA LEU A 116 -2.06 4.60 -4.90
C LEU A 116 -1.18 3.37 -5.15
N ASN A 117 -0.09 3.51 -5.91
CA ASN A 117 0.87 2.42 -6.11
C ASN A 117 1.46 1.93 -4.78
N THR A 118 1.86 2.86 -3.91
CA THR A 118 2.40 2.55 -2.58
C THR A 118 1.38 1.81 -1.71
N TYR A 119 0.13 2.26 -1.71
CA TYR A 119 -0.98 1.58 -1.00
C TYR A 119 -1.15 0.14 -1.46
N LEU A 120 -1.23 -0.08 -2.78
CA LEU A 120 -1.39 -1.40 -3.35
C LEU A 120 -0.22 -2.33 -2.99
N ARG A 121 1.02 -1.82 -3.00
CA ARG A 121 2.22 -2.59 -2.64
C ARG A 121 2.26 -2.97 -1.15
N ILE A 122 1.97 -2.04 -0.26
CA ILE A 122 1.95 -2.31 1.19
C ILE A 122 0.82 -3.28 1.53
N SER A 123 -0.38 -3.04 1.03
CA SER A 123 -1.56 -3.84 1.38
C SER A 123 -1.52 -5.27 0.83
N ASN A 124 -0.89 -5.52 -0.32
CA ASN A 124 -0.92 -6.84 -0.99
C ASN A 124 0.40 -7.63 -0.92
N GLY A 125 1.45 -7.12 -0.28
CA GLY A 125 2.77 -7.75 -0.24
C GLY A 125 2.79 -9.18 0.32
N TYR A 126 1.83 -9.57 1.17
CA TYR A 126 1.75 -10.86 1.83
C TYR A 126 1.22 -12.01 0.96
N ASN A 127 0.51 -11.71 -0.14
CA ASN A 127 -0.10 -12.76 -0.99
C ASN A 127 0.95 -13.75 -1.54
N ALA A 128 2.13 -13.25 -1.89
CA ALA A 128 3.21 -14.08 -2.37
C ALA A 128 3.70 -15.08 -1.32
N SER A 129 3.77 -14.68 -0.05
CA SER A 129 4.22 -15.54 1.06
C SER A 129 3.27 -16.73 1.29
N PHE A 130 1.96 -16.50 1.18
CA PHE A 130 0.98 -17.59 1.24
C PHE A 130 1.05 -18.50 0.00
N LEU A 131 1.21 -17.94 -1.20
CA LEU A 131 1.40 -18.75 -2.42
C LEU A 131 2.64 -19.64 -2.30
N PHE A 132 3.76 -19.10 -1.84
CA PHE A 132 4.98 -19.86 -1.62
C PHE A 132 4.81 -20.94 -0.53
N GLY A 133 4.13 -20.62 0.57
CA GLY A 133 3.84 -21.57 1.63
C GLY A 133 3.00 -22.76 1.15
N TYR A 134 2.06 -22.56 0.24
CA TYR A 134 1.30 -23.63 -0.43
C TYR A 134 2.06 -24.33 -1.56
N GLY A 135 3.31 -23.96 -1.85
CA GLY A 135 4.07 -24.51 -2.98
C GLY A 135 3.52 -24.13 -4.36
N LEU A 136 2.74 -23.06 -4.44
CA LEU A 136 2.09 -22.59 -5.67
C LEU A 136 3.04 -21.70 -6.49
N PHE A 137 4.00 -22.31 -7.16
CA PHE A 137 5.00 -21.63 -8.00
C PHE A 137 4.64 -21.60 -9.49
N TYR A 138 3.47 -22.08 -9.87
CA TYR A 138 3.08 -22.26 -11.27
C TYR A 138 2.78 -20.97 -12.03
N ASP A 139 2.66 -19.86 -11.33
CA ASP A 139 2.42 -18.53 -11.92
C ASP A 139 3.71 -17.80 -12.33
N THR A 140 4.72 -18.55 -12.80
CA THR A 140 6.01 -17.95 -13.25
C THR A 140 5.86 -16.95 -14.38
N TRP A 141 4.75 -17.00 -15.12
CA TRP A 141 4.39 -16.05 -16.17
C TRP A 141 3.93 -14.69 -15.59
N ALA A 142 3.37 -14.66 -14.37
CA ALA A 142 2.75 -13.47 -13.79
C ALA A 142 3.72 -12.27 -13.67
N PRO A 143 4.96 -12.38 -13.18
CA PRO A 143 5.89 -11.25 -13.14
C PRO A 143 6.30 -10.75 -14.53
N LEU A 144 6.38 -11.62 -15.53
CA LEU A 144 6.71 -11.22 -16.91
C LEU A 144 5.52 -10.48 -17.54
N THR A 145 4.30 -10.98 -17.33
CA THR A 145 3.08 -10.31 -17.79
C THR A 145 2.89 -8.97 -17.11
N GLU A 146 3.15 -8.89 -15.79
CA GLU A 146 3.12 -7.62 -15.05
C GLU A 146 4.09 -6.60 -15.67
N ALA A 147 5.32 -7.01 -15.96
CA ALA A 147 6.31 -6.14 -16.60
C ALA A 147 5.87 -5.71 -18.02
N ALA A 148 5.34 -6.64 -18.82
CA ALA A 148 4.85 -6.33 -20.16
C ALA A 148 3.68 -5.35 -20.14
N ILE A 149 2.67 -5.57 -19.29
CA ILE A 149 1.54 -4.66 -19.11
C ILE A 149 2.02 -3.28 -18.66
N ASN A 150 2.95 -3.24 -17.68
CA ASN A 150 3.52 -1.98 -17.21
C ASN A 150 4.16 -1.19 -18.35
N ILE A 151 5.04 -1.80 -19.13
CA ILE A 151 5.73 -1.14 -20.22
C ILE A 151 4.74 -0.64 -21.30
N VAL A 152 3.79 -1.48 -21.71
CA VAL A 152 2.80 -1.10 -22.72
C VAL A 152 1.96 0.08 -22.26
N ILE A 153 1.42 0.02 -21.04
CA ILE A 153 0.59 1.11 -20.50
C ILE A 153 1.42 2.36 -20.27
N ALA A 154 2.65 2.22 -19.73
CA ALA A 154 3.51 3.37 -19.50
C ALA A 154 3.89 4.08 -20.80
N ILE A 155 4.10 3.35 -21.90
CA ILE A 155 4.34 3.94 -23.24
C ILE A 155 3.08 4.64 -23.75
N VAL A 156 1.94 3.95 -23.78
CA VAL A 156 0.70 4.49 -24.32
C VAL A 156 0.19 5.68 -23.48
N CYS A 157 0.10 5.53 -22.18
CA CYS A 157 -0.40 6.61 -21.32
C CYS A 157 0.68 7.70 -21.11
N GLY A 158 1.96 7.34 -21.12
CA GLY A 158 3.07 8.29 -21.00
C GLY A 158 3.14 9.26 -22.16
N SER A 159 2.85 8.81 -23.38
CA SER A 159 2.80 9.68 -24.56
C SER A 159 1.62 10.68 -24.53
N ILE A 160 0.55 10.39 -23.74
CA ILE A 160 -0.65 11.24 -23.66
C ILE A 160 -0.59 12.14 -22.40
N TRP A 161 -0.23 11.56 -21.25
CA TRP A 161 -0.33 12.22 -19.94
C TRP A 161 1.03 12.44 -19.26
N GLY A 162 2.13 12.25 -19.98
CA GLY A 162 3.48 12.46 -19.46
C GLY A 162 3.77 11.63 -18.20
N LEU A 163 4.28 12.28 -17.15
CA LEU A 163 4.65 11.61 -15.90
C LEU A 163 3.51 10.80 -15.28
N SER A 164 2.30 11.37 -15.22
CA SER A 164 1.14 10.65 -14.68
C SER A 164 0.84 9.37 -15.46
N GLY A 165 0.97 9.42 -16.78
CA GLY A 165 0.75 8.26 -17.66
C GLY A 165 1.78 7.15 -17.45
N VAL A 166 3.06 7.50 -17.35
CA VAL A 166 4.12 6.53 -17.06
C VAL A 166 3.88 5.81 -15.73
N LEU A 167 3.49 6.55 -14.69
CA LEU A 167 3.25 5.99 -13.36
C LEU A 167 1.99 5.12 -13.30
N LEU A 168 0.97 5.41 -14.13
CA LEU A 168 -0.22 4.56 -14.26
C LEU A 168 0.11 3.15 -14.74
N GLY A 169 1.15 2.98 -15.55
CA GLY A 169 1.63 1.65 -15.94
C GLY A 169 1.91 0.74 -14.75
N ASN A 170 2.63 1.28 -13.74
CA ASN A 170 2.91 0.57 -12.49
C ASN A 170 1.63 0.22 -11.70
N VAL A 171 0.72 1.18 -11.59
CA VAL A 171 -0.54 0.98 -10.83
C VAL A 171 -1.40 -0.09 -11.47
N ILE A 172 -1.63 0.00 -12.79
CA ILE A 172 -2.55 -0.90 -13.50
C ILE A 172 -1.96 -2.32 -13.58
N SER A 173 -0.68 -2.47 -13.91
CA SER A 173 -0.04 -3.79 -13.98
C SER A 173 -0.06 -4.49 -12.61
N PHE A 174 0.28 -3.76 -11.54
CA PHE A 174 0.26 -4.29 -10.18
C PHE A 174 -1.17 -4.63 -9.72
N LEU A 175 -2.15 -3.79 -10.05
CA LEU A 175 -3.55 -4.05 -9.75
C LEU A 175 -4.03 -5.35 -10.41
N LEU A 176 -3.78 -5.53 -11.70
CA LEU A 176 -4.22 -6.71 -12.44
C LEU A 176 -3.55 -8.00 -11.95
N ILE A 177 -2.24 -7.98 -11.78
CA ILE A 177 -1.49 -9.19 -11.46
C ILE A 177 -1.43 -9.45 -9.95
N VAL A 178 -1.02 -8.47 -9.15
CA VAL A 178 -0.79 -8.70 -7.72
C VAL A 178 -2.06 -8.58 -6.89
N CYS A 179 -2.91 -7.60 -7.22
CA CYS A 179 -4.13 -7.39 -6.42
C CYS A 179 -5.31 -8.23 -6.89
N ILE A 180 -5.40 -8.63 -8.17
CA ILE A 180 -6.52 -9.42 -8.70
C ILE A 180 -6.11 -10.87 -8.89
N TRP A 181 -5.11 -11.15 -9.73
CA TRP A 181 -4.74 -12.52 -10.09
C TRP A 181 -4.22 -13.33 -8.89
N LYS A 182 -3.23 -12.80 -8.14
CA LYS A 182 -2.63 -13.58 -7.03
C LYS A 182 -3.62 -13.99 -5.94
N PRO A 183 -4.51 -13.11 -5.42
CA PRO A 183 -5.54 -13.53 -4.47
C PRO A 183 -6.53 -14.53 -5.07
N PHE A 184 -6.95 -14.35 -6.33
CA PHE A 184 -7.80 -15.31 -7.02
C PHE A 184 -7.12 -16.68 -7.08
N PHE A 185 -5.86 -16.74 -7.48
CA PHE A 185 -5.07 -17.96 -7.59
C PHE A 185 -4.87 -18.64 -6.23
N LEU A 186 -4.58 -17.86 -5.16
CA LEU A 186 -4.47 -18.34 -3.80
C LEU A 186 -5.79 -18.97 -3.31
N TYR A 187 -6.91 -18.31 -3.54
CA TYR A 187 -8.22 -18.83 -3.15
C TYR A 187 -8.58 -20.09 -3.92
N TRP A 188 -8.33 -20.11 -5.22
CA TRP A 188 -8.64 -21.25 -6.08
C TRP A 188 -7.80 -22.48 -5.75
N LYS A 189 -6.48 -22.34 -5.68
CA LYS A 189 -5.54 -23.48 -5.53
C LYS A 189 -5.12 -23.73 -4.09
N GLY A 190 -4.92 -22.69 -3.28
CA GLY A 190 -4.49 -22.80 -1.89
C GLY A 190 -5.64 -23.12 -0.94
N PHE A 191 -6.58 -22.21 -0.81
CA PHE A 191 -7.72 -22.36 0.11
C PHE A 191 -8.84 -23.26 -0.43
N LYS A 192 -8.88 -23.53 -1.74
CA LYS A 192 -9.94 -24.29 -2.43
C LYS A 192 -11.33 -23.73 -2.17
N LYS A 193 -11.44 -22.41 -2.14
CA LYS A 193 -12.66 -21.63 -1.87
C LYS A 193 -12.91 -20.57 -2.94
N ARG A 194 -14.14 -20.05 -2.99
CA ARG A 194 -14.46 -18.90 -3.85
C ARG A 194 -13.82 -17.62 -3.29
N SER A 195 -13.26 -16.79 -4.16
CA SER A 195 -12.63 -15.50 -3.80
C SER A 195 -13.63 -14.39 -3.45
N THR A 196 -14.94 -14.64 -3.52
CA THR A 196 -15.99 -13.63 -3.29
C THR A 196 -15.87 -12.97 -1.89
N SER A 197 -15.60 -13.80 -0.86
CA SER A 197 -15.39 -13.30 0.50
C SER A 197 -14.16 -12.40 0.64
N TYR A 198 -13.12 -12.65 -0.17
CA TYR A 198 -11.93 -11.81 -0.24
C TYR A 198 -12.30 -10.41 -0.72
N TRP A 199 -12.93 -10.32 -1.89
CA TRP A 199 -13.30 -9.04 -2.49
C TRP A 199 -14.22 -8.22 -1.59
N PHE A 200 -15.20 -8.87 -0.96
CA PHE A 200 -16.10 -8.19 -0.04
C PHE A 200 -15.37 -7.59 1.18
N ASN A 201 -14.38 -8.29 1.74
CA ASN A 201 -13.59 -7.75 2.84
C ASN A 201 -12.64 -6.61 2.38
N ILE A 202 -12.05 -6.72 1.17
CA ILE A 202 -11.23 -5.64 0.62
C ILE A 202 -12.07 -4.37 0.41
N LEU A 203 -13.25 -4.49 -0.21
CA LEU A 203 -14.16 -3.35 -0.37
C LEU A 203 -14.53 -2.73 0.97
N LYS A 204 -14.73 -3.55 1.99
CA LYS A 204 -15.00 -3.09 3.35
C LYS A 204 -13.83 -2.27 3.92
N TYR A 205 -12.58 -2.73 3.76
CA TYR A 205 -11.40 -1.96 4.23
C TYR A 205 -11.22 -0.66 3.47
N LEU A 206 -11.47 -0.66 2.15
CA LEU A 206 -11.46 0.57 1.35
C LEU A 206 -12.56 1.55 1.78
N ALA A 207 -13.76 1.06 2.07
CA ALA A 207 -14.85 1.90 2.58
C ALA A 207 -14.51 2.51 3.95
N ILE A 208 -13.92 1.72 4.87
CA ILE A 208 -13.46 2.22 6.18
C ILE A 208 -12.42 3.32 5.98
N LEU A 209 -11.44 3.12 5.09
CA LEU A 209 -10.43 4.13 4.79
C LEU A 209 -11.07 5.41 4.24
N ALA A 210 -11.98 5.29 3.27
CA ALA A 210 -12.65 6.43 2.65
C ALA A 210 -13.49 7.22 3.67
N VAL A 211 -14.26 6.52 4.52
CA VAL A 211 -15.07 7.17 5.56
C VAL A 211 -14.18 7.83 6.62
N SER A 212 -13.10 7.18 7.04
CA SER A 212 -12.15 7.76 8.01
C SER A 212 -11.47 9.00 7.45
N TRP A 213 -11.08 8.96 6.17
CA TRP A 213 -10.47 10.10 5.48
C TRP A 213 -11.45 11.26 5.36
N TYR A 214 -12.69 10.98 4.96
CA TYR A 214 -13.74 11.99 4.89
C TYR A 214 -14.04 12.62 6.25
N SER A 215 -14.13 11.80 7.32
CA SER A 215 -14.30 12.29 8.69
C SER A 215 -13.16 13.21 9.12
N PHE A 216 -11.91 12.87 8.73
CA PHE A 216 -10.76 13.72 9.00
C PHE A 216 -10.86 15.06 8.28
N ILE A 217 -11.25 15.09 6.99
CA ILE A 217 -11.39 16.34 6.22
C ILE A 217 -12.38 17.29 6.90
N LEU A 218 -13.48 16.78 7.46
CA LEU A 218 -14.47 17.60 8.19
C LEU A 218 -13.87 18.21 9.47
N ILE A 219 -12.99 17.48 10.15
CA ILE A 219 -12.31 17.97 11.37
C ILE A 219 -11.21 18.96 10.99
N ASP A 220 -10.37 18.65 9.99
CA ASP A 220 -9.27 19.49 9.53
C ASP A 220 -9.76 20.89 9.18
N LYS A 221 -10.82 20.96 8.36
CA LYS A 221 -11.40 22.23 7.91
C LYS A 221 -11.89 23.12 9.04
N ASN A 222 -12.34 22.55 10.17
CA ASN A 222 -12.99 23.29 11.25
C ASN A 222 -12.06 23.55 12.45
N PHE A 223 -11.03 22.74 12.66
CA PHE A 223 -10.27 22.74 13.91
C PHE A 223 -8.76 22.87 13.74
N ILE A 224 -8.18 22.58 12.55
CA ILE A 224 -6.73 22.64 12.36
C ILE A 224 -6.36 23.95 11.67
N THR A 225 -5.73 24.85 12.42
CA THR A 225 -5.29 26.17 11.93
C THR A 225 -3.80 26.22 11.59
N VAL A 226 -3.07 25.14 11.86
CA VAL A 226 -1.61 25.06 11.68
C VAL A 226 -1.26 24.88 10.22
N SER A 227 -0.50 25.82 9.66
CA SER A 227 0.05 25.70 8.30
C SER A 227 1.37 24.93 8.31
N PRO A 228 1.47 23.76 7.63
CA PRO A 228 2.66 22.92 7.63
C PRO A 228 3.83 23.50 6.80
N ASN A 229 3.58 24.51 5.95
CA ASN A 229 4.57 25.04 5.02
C ASN A 229 5.46 26.16 5.62
N GLN A 230 5.23 26.60 6.85
CA GLN A 230 5.96 27.73 7.42
C GLN A 230 7.40 27.38 7.81
N ASN A 231 7.59 26.27 8.50
CA ASN A 231 8.89 25.77 8.95
C ASN A 231 8.81 24.32 9.41
N TYR A 232 9.96 23.68 9.67
CA TYR A 232 10.00 22.28 10.13
C TYR A 232 9.29 22.05 11.47
N LYS A 233 9.26 23.05 12.37
CA LYS A 233 8.56 22.91 13.66
C LYS A 233 7.04 22.84 13.44
N SER A 234 6.49 23.71 12.58
CA SER A 234 5.07 23.67 12.24
C SER A 234 4.69 22.40 11.48
N LEU A 235 5.55 21.90 10.59
CA LEU A 235 5.37 20.62 9.92
C LEU A 235 5.30 19.43 10.90
N ILE A 236 6.24 19.38 11.85
CA ILE A 236 6.25 18.31 12.88
C ILE A 236 5.00 18.40 13.77
N PHE A 237 4.63 19.60 14.21
CA PHE A 237 3.44 19.79 15.03
C PHE A 237 2.16 19.39 14.28
N TYR A 238 2.03 19.80 13.03
CA TYR A 238 0.94 19.38 12.16
C TYR A 238 0.92 17.84 12.00
N ALA A 239 2.09 17.22 11.74
CA ALA A 239 2.21 15.78 11.61
C ALA A 239 1.74 15.04 12.87
N VAL A 240 2.07 15.52 14.06
CA VAL A 240 1.61 14.92 15.33
C VAL A 240 0.08 15.01 15.46
N ILE A 241 -0.51 16.18 15.16
CA ILE A 241 -1.95 16.38 15.24
C ILE A 241 -2.70 15.43 14.30
N ILE A 242 -2.32 15.41 13.01
CA ILE A 242 -3.01 14.58 12.03
C ILE A 242 -2.82 13.09 12.30
N THR A 243 -1.62 12.68 12.77
CA THR A 243 -1.33 11.30 13.17
C THR A 243 -2.25 10.85 14.30
N PHE A 244 -2.43 11.68 15.32
CA PHE A 244 -3.28 11.37 16.46
C PHE A 244 -4.76 11.32 16.05
N ILE A 245 -5.28 12.36 15.40
CA ILE A 245 -6.70 12.45 15.02
C ILE A 245 -7.07 11.31 14.06
N PHE A 246 -6.35 11.17 12.95
CA PHE A 246 -6.63 10.13 11.97
C PHE A 246 -6.38 8.74 12.55
N GLY A 247 -5.32 8.57 13.33
CA GLY A 247 -4.98 7.32 14.00
C GLY A 247 -6.11 6.83 14.91
N VAL A 248 -6.69 7.71 15.71
CA VAL A 248 -7.84 7.37 16.58
C VAL A 248 -9.06 6.99 15.74
N ILE A 249 -9.46 7.82 14.78
CA ILE A 249 -10.65 7.57 13.95
C ILE A 249 -10.51 6.25 13.19
N PHE A 250 -9.40 6.07 12.49
CA PHE A 250 -9.17 4.92 11.64
C PHE A 250 -9.02 3.62 12.44
N SER A 251 -8.32 3.68 13.59
CA SER A 251 -8.19 2.52 14.49
C SER A 251 -9.54 2.09 15.06
N LEU A 252 -10.37 3.03 15.51
CA LEU A 252 -11.70 2.73 16.04
C LEU A 252 -12.60 2.10 14.96
N MET A 253 -12.61 2.64 13.75
CA MET A 253 -13.39 2.10 12.65
C MET A 253 -12.90 0.70 12.22
N MET A 254 -11.58 0.51 12.11
CA MET A 254 -10.99 -0.79 11.79
C MET A 254 -11.27 -1.83 12.89
N PHE A 255 -11.22 -1.45 14.15
CA PHE A 255 -11.55 -2.32 15.27
C PHE A 255 -13.04 -2.70 15.29
N ALA A 256 -13.95 -1.74 15.05
CA ALA A 256 -15.39 -1.99 15.04
C ALA A 256 -15.84 -2.92 13.91
N VAL A 257 -15.33 -2.73 12.71
CA VAL A 257 -15.82 -3.40 11.48
C VAL A 257 -14.89 -4.52 11.01
N GLY A 258 -13.58 -4.38 11.21
CA GLY A 258 -12.55 -5.29 10.71
C GLY A 258 -12.34 -6.50 11.64
N LYS A 259 -13.04 -7.61 11.42
CA LYS A 259 -12.91 -8.83 12.25
C LYS A 259 -11.46 -9.31 12.40
N GLY A 260 -10.66 -9.31 11.32
CA GLY A 260 -9.25 -9.71 11.35
C GLY A 260 -8.40 -8.75 12.18
N PHE A 261 -8.62 -7.44 12.05
CA PHE A 261 -7.91 -6.42 12.83
C PHE A 261 -8.23 -6.54 14.32
N ARG A 262 -9.49 -6.73 14.67
CA ARG A 262 -9.92 -6.96 16.06
C ARG A 262 -9.30 -8.24 16.65
N SER A 263 -9.32 -9.35 15.90
CA SER A 263 -8.69 -10.61 16.32
C SER A 263 -7.20 -10.44 16.59
N PHE A 264 -6.49 -9.78 15.69
CA PHE A 264 -5.06 -9.47 15.85
C PHE A 264 -4.80 -8.60 17.09
N THR A 265 -5.54 -7.50 17.24
CA THR A 265 -5.38 -6.54 18.34
C THR A 265 -5.65 -7.20 19.69
N CYS A 266 -6.74 -7.98 19.80
CA CYS A 266 -7.08 -8.69 21.05
C CYS A 266 -6.00 -9.71 21.41
N ARG A 267 -5.44 -10.42 20.44
CA ARG A 267 -4.35 -11.37 20.67
C ARG A 267 -3.05 -10.66 21.08
N PHE A 268 -2.70 -9.58 20.40
CA PHE A 268 -1.47 -8.83 20.65
C PHE A 268 -1.45 -8.22 22.06
N PHE A 269 -2.55 -7.62 22.48
CA PHE A 269 -2.69 -7.01 23.82
C PHE A 269 -3.14 -8.00 24.90
N LYS A 270 -3.25 -9.30 24.61
CA LYS A 270 -3.72 -10.35 25.54
C LYS A 270 -5.10 -10.05 26.16
N ILE A 271 -5.96 -9.31 25.44
CA ILE A 271 -7.29 -8.90 25.89
C ILE A 271 -8.34 -10.00 25.62
N GLU A 272 -7.95 -11.13 25.06
CA GLU A 272 -8.85 -12.27 24.74
C GLU A 272 -9.70 -12.74 25.93
N LYS A 273 -9.21 -12.52 27.17
CA LYS A 273 -9.95 -12.85 28.39
C LYS A 273 -11.18 -11.98 28.65
N TRP A 274 -11.28 -10.80 28.03
CA TRP A 274 -12.30 -9.78 28.32
C TRP A 274 -13.36 -9.64 27.22
N ILE A 275 -13.09 -10.17 26.05
CA ILE A 275 -14.02 -10.09 24.91
C ILE A 275 -14.33 -11.52 24.49
N LYS A 276 -15.56 -12.01 24.77
CA LYS A 276 -16.09 -13.27 24.21
C LYS A 276 -16.13 -13.13 22.69
N ILE A 277 -15.14 -13.67 21.98
CA ILE A 277 -15.06 -13.75 20.51
C ILE A 277 -15.32 -15.19 20.10
#